data_380c2a78ef2e6ed17375a64863970fe6
#
_entry.id   380c2a78ef2e6ed17375a64863970fe6
#
_cell.length_a   1.000
_cell.length_b   1.000
_cell.length_c   1.000
_cell.angle_alpha   90.00
_cell.angle_beta   90.00
_cell.angle_gamma   90.00
#
_symmetry.space_group_name_H-M   'P 1'
#
loop_
_entity.id
_entity.type
_entity.pdbx_description
1 polymer ?
#
loop_
_entity_poly.entity_id
_entity_poly.type
_entity_poly.pdbx_seq_one_letter_code
_entity_poly.pdbx_strand_id
1 'polypeptide(L)'
;MDPTRVSYDVSGGALHALRFGAGPRVVLAAHGITSTAMAWPAVAAELPDDWSMVALDLRGRGHSRDLPGPYGLRTHAADVCAVAEAIGQPVVLAGHSMGAFVAVHAAHDRPDLFSHVVLVDGGVALPFPDGADPDEVLDRTLGPAIDRLGRTYPSVDTYVDVFRQHPAMAPTWDETMEAYARYDTLETAGGVRPRAREDAVRADGRDLLVSGREYEPEVRSTRLPVQILTAPYGMFGEPGGLLPVDRLAAYDDVDHVEVETVPGVNHYTILFAPHATALLAAAMVGEAA
;
A
#
# COMPACT_ATOMS: atom_id res chain seq x y z
N MET A 1 7.66 18.46 1.46
CA MET A 1 9.04 17.93 1.50
C MET A 1 9.33 17.22 0.18
N ASP A 2 10.38 17.63 -0.54
CA ASP A 2 10.74 17.00 -1.81
C ASP A 2 11.46 15.67 -1.54
N PRO A 3 11.00 14.56 -2.10
CA PRO A 3 11.63 13.26 -1.88
C PRO A 3 12.93 13.10 -2.68
N THR A 4 13.84 12.30 -2.15
CA THR A 4 15.01 11.83 -2.88
C THR A 4 14.71 10.46 -3.49
N ARG A 5 15.02 10.26 -4.77
CA ARG A 5 14.93 8.93 -5.40
C ARG A 5 16.10 8.07 -4.95
N VAL A 6 15.76 6.85 -4.52
CA VAL A 6 16.73 5.83 -4.12
C VAL A 6 16.36 4.50 -4.81
N SER A 7 17.30 3.56 -4.84
CA SER A 7 17.04 2.22 -5.36
C SER A 7 17.81 1.18 -4.55
N TYR A 8 17.27 -0.02 -4.52
CA TYR A 8 17.81 -1.16 -3.79
C TYR A 8 17.90 -2.36 -4.70
N ASP A 9 18.95 -3.15 -4.58
CA ASP A 9 19.10 -4.38 -5.35
C ASP A 9 18.16 -5.46 -4.80
N VAL A 10 17.34 -6.01 -5.69
CA VAL A 10 16.42 -7.11 -5.41
C VAL A 10 16.55 -8.19 -6.49
N SER A 11 15.87 -9.30 -6.33
CA SER A 11 15.87 -10.34 -7.36
C SER A 11 15.36 -9.79 -8.69
N GLY A 12 16.17 -9.89 -9.74
CA GLY A 12 15.85 -9.45 -11.10
C GLY A 12 16.20 -7.99 -11.42
N GLY A 13 16.73 -7.20 -10.49
CA GLY A 13 17.19 -5.83 -10.78
C GLY A 13 17.06 -4.87 -9.60
N ALA A 14 16.83 -3.58 -9.90
CA ALA A 14 16.71 -2.52 -8.90
C ALA A 14 15.24 -2.20 -8.61
N LEU A 15 14.87 -2.23 -7.33
CA LEU A 15 13.61 -1.71 -6.82
C LEU A 15 13.77 -0.23 -6.48
N HIS A 16 12.95 0.62 -7.06
CA HIS A 16 12.98 2.07 -6.83
C HIS A 16 12.10 2.46 -5.65
N ALA A 17 12.50 3.54 -4.97
CA ALA A 17 11.76 4.10 -3.87
C ALA A 17 11.92 5.63 -3.82
N LEU A 18 11.04 6.27 -3.05
CA LEU A 18 11.15 7.67 -2.66
C LEU A 18 11.50 7.73 -1.17
N ARG A 19 12.57 8.45 -0.84
CA ARG A 19 12.93 8.73 0.54
C ARG A 19 12.48 10.14 0.90
N PHE A 20 11.65 10.24 1.94
CA PHE A 20 11.19 11.47 2.59
C PHE A 20 11.91 11.62 3.93
N GLY A 21 12.39 12.81 4.24
CA GLY A 21 13.17 13.06 5.45
C GLY A 21 14.61 12.51 5.39
N ALA A 22 15.38 12.79 6.42
CA ALA A 22 16.79 12.41 6.53
C ALA A 22 17.13 11.75 7.88
N GLY A 23 16.12 11.55 8.75
CA GLY A 23 16.30 10.93 10.06
C GLY A 23 16.85 9.50 9.97
N PRO A 24 17.56 9.03 11.03
CA PRO A 24 18.13 7.69 11.05
C PRO A 24 17.09 6.59 11.29
N ARG A 25 15.96 6.89 11.93
CA ARG A 25 14.87 5.93 12.15
C ARG A 25 14.04 5.81 10.87
N VAL A 26 13.74 4.61 10.43
CA VAL A 26 13.17 4.41 9.09
C VAL A 26 11.82 3.71 9.16
N VAL A 27 10.84 4.29 8.47
CA VAL A 27 9.61 3.62 8.06
C VAL A 27 9.80 3.12 6.64
N LEU A 28 9.66 1.83 6.41
CA LEU A 28 9.60 1.21 5.08
C LEU A 28 8.12 1.03 4.70
N ALA A 29 7.69 1.67 3.60
CA ALA A 29 6.28 1.77 3.26
C ALA A 29 5.95 1.13 1.92
N ALA A 30 4.95 0.24 1.90
CA ALA A 30 4.44 -0.47 0.73
C ALA A 30 3.03 0.02 0.36
N HIS A 31 2.79 0.34 -0.90
CA HIS A 31 1.54 0.91 -1.40
C HIS A 31 0.52 -0.13 -1.89
N GLY A 32 -0.70 0.31 -2.23
CA GLY A 32 -1.80 -0.50 -2.76
C GLY A 32 -1.58 -1.00 -4.20
N ILE A 33 -2.46 -1.89 -4.66
CA ILE A 33 -2.29 -2.72 -5.87
C ILE A 33 -2.09 -1.93 -7.18
N THR A 34 -2.73 -0.79 -7.36
CA THR A 34 -2.59 0.09 -8.54
C THR A 34 -1.94 1.42 -8.22
N SER A 35 -1.25 1.51 -7.07
CA SER A 35 -0.68 2.73 -6.51
C SER A 35 0.83 2.84 -6.79
N THR A 36 1.49 3.79 -6.13
CA THR A 36 2.93 4.11 -6.24
C THR A 36 3.47 4.63 -4.91
N ALA A 37 4.78 4.85 -4.81
CA ALA A 37 5.44 5.49 -3.66
C ALA A 37 4.82 6.86 -3.30
N MET A 38 4.22 7.56 -4.25
CA MET A 38 3.58 8.87 -4.04
C MET A 38 2.22 8.80 -3.29
N ALA A 39 1.80 7.63 -2.82
CA ALA A 39 0.69 7.51 -1.86
C ALA A 39 1.05 8.00 -0.45
N TRP A 40 2.34 8.14 -0.12
CA TRP A 40 2.83 8.33 1.24
C TRP A 40 3.29 9.74 1.66
N PRO A 41 3.44 10.75 0.77
CA PRO A 41 4.01 12.05 1.13
C PRO A 41 3.30 12.76 2.28
N ALA A 42 1.96 12.68 2.35
CA ALA A 42 1.18 13.33 3.41
C ALA A 42 1.46 12.70 4.78
N VAL A 43 1.56 11.37 4.85
CA VAL A 43 1.95 10.65 6.08
C VAL A 43 3.41 10.94 6.44
N ALA A 44 4.31 10.93 5.46
CA ALA A 44 5.73 11.21 5.69
C ALA A 44 5.98 12.62 6.22
N ALA A 45 5.13 13.59 5.89
CA ALA A 45 5.22 14.97 6.38
C ALA A 45 4.89 15.12 7.87
N GLU A 46 4.15 14.16 8.44
CA GLU A 46 3.79 14.12 9.86
C GLU A 46 4.84 13.43 10.74
N LEU A 47 5.84 12.76 10.13
CA LEU A 47 6.90 12.09 10.89
C LEU A 47 7.85 13.12 11.53
N PRO A 48 8.33 12.87 12.77
CA PRO A 48 9.34 13.72 13.41
C PRO A 48 10.66 13.79 12.62
N ASP A 49 11.45 14.83 12.86
CA ASP A 49 12.70 15.11 12.13
C ASP A 49 13.76 14.01 12.23
N ASP A 50 13.75 13.21 13.30
CA ASP A 50 14.65 12.06 13.48
C ASP A 50 14.20 10.80 12.74
N TRP A 51 13.11 10.88 11.99
CA TRP A 51 12.60 9.83 11.13
C TRP A 51 12.78 10.12 9.64
N SER A 52 12.77 9.06 8.86
CA SER A 52 12.62 9.12 7.41
C SER A 52 11.68 8.01 6.95
N MET A 53 11.00 8.21 5.83
CA MET A 53 10.19 7.18 5.19
C MET A 53 10.83 6.78 3.87
N VAL A 54 10.99 5.46 3.65
CA VAL A 54 11.35 4.87 2.36
C VAL A 54 10.09 4.26 1.78
N ALA A 55 9.43 4.99 0.89
CA ALA A 55 8.22 4.55 0.20
C ALA A 55 8.60 3.82 -1.09
N LEU A 56 8.25 2.55 -1.20
CA LEU A 56 8.60 1.70 -2.34
C LEU A 56 7.69 1.98 -3.54
N ASP A 57 8.26 1.95 -4.74
CA ASP A 57 7.52 1.62 -5.95
C ASP A 57 7.60 0.09 -6.10
N LEU A 58 6.53 -0.62 -5.76
CA LEU A 58 6.52 -2.08 -5.81
C LEU A 58 6.73 -2.59 -7.25
N ARG A 59 7.29 -3.77 -7.40
CA ARG A 59 7.54 -4.46 -8.67
C ARG A 59 6.34 -4.35 -9.62
N GLY A 60 6.57 -3.91 -10.87
CA GLY A 60 5.51 -3.68 -11.87
C GLY A 60 4.76 -2.34 -11.71
N ARG A 61 5.17 -1.44 -10.78
CA ARG A 61 4.57 -0.12 -10.53
C ARG A 61 5.62 0.98 -10.50
N GLY A 62 5.16 2.22 -10.61
CA GLY A 62 6.01 3.40 -10.51
C GLY A 62 7.28 3.31 -11.37
N HIS A 63 8.42 3.63 -10.79
CA HIS A 63 9.72 3.49 -11.46
C HIS A 63 10.29 2.06 -11.43
N SER A 64 9.69 1.15 -10.65
CA SER A 64 9.97 -0.29 -10.67
C SER A 64 9.11 -1.06 -11.69
N ARG A 65 8.41 -0.35 -12.58
CA ARG A 65 7.53 -0.91 -13.61
C ARG A 65 8.17 -2.05 -14.40
N ASP A 66 9.43 -1.88 -14.79
CA ASP A 66 10.14 -2.80 -15.70
C ASP A 66 10.89 -3.91 -14.95
N LEU A 67 10.81 -3.95 -13.63
CA LEU A 67 11.33 -5.05 -12.84
C LEU A 67 10.52 -6.33 -13.15
N PRO A 68 11.17 -7.41 -13.63
CA PRO A 68 10.46 -8.57 -14.14
C PRO A 68 9.75 -9.37 -13.06
N GLY A 69 8.73 -10.16 -13.45
CA GLY A 69 8.16 -11.16 -12.57
C GLY A 69 9.15 -12.25 -12.12
N PRO A 70 8.71 -13.23 -11.31
CA PRO A 70 7.30 -13.45 -11.02
C PRO A 70 6.71 -12.31 -10.20
N TYR A 71 5.39 -12.09 -10.34
CA TYR A 71 4.59 -11.24 -9.46
C TYR A 71 3.96 -12.12 -8.38
N GLY A 72 3.30 -11.52 -7.40
CA GLY A 72 2.67 -12.18 -6.27
C GLY A 72 3.15 -11.61 -4.94
N LEU A 73 2.33 -11.73 -3.90
CA LEU A 73 2.56 -11.04 -2.62
C LEU A 73 3.85 -11.50 -1.93
N ARG A 74 4.18 -12.79 -2.01
CA ARG A 74 5.45 -13.29 -1.44
C ARG A 74 6.67 -12.80 -2.18
N THR A 75 6.58 -12.54 -3.49
CA THR A 75 7.69 -11.91 -4.22
C THR A 75 7.89 -10.47 -3.77
N HIS A 76 6.80 -9.71 -3.58
CA HIS A 76 6.88 -8.37 -3.00
C HIS A 76 7.39 -8.39 -1.56
N ALA A 77 7.00 -9.37 -0.74
CA ALA A 77 7.50 -9.55 0.62
C ALA A 77 9.01 -9.81 0.63
N ALA A 78 9.51 -10.64 -0.28
CA ALA A 78 10.95 -10.86 -0.44
C ALA A 78 11.69 -9.58 -0.86
N ASP A 79 11.12 -8.78 -1.76
CA ASP A 79 11.68 -7.47 -2.14
C ASP A 79 11.72 -6.51 -0.92
N VAL A 80 10.64 -6.45 -0.12
CA VAL A 80 10.57 -5.65 1.12
C VAL A 80 11.66 -6.08 2.11
N CYS A 81 11.83 -7.39 2.32
CA CYS A 81 12.89 -7.92 3.19
C CYS A 81 14.29 -7.55 2.69
N ALA A 82 14.54 -7.64 1.38
CA ALA A 82 15.83 -7.27 0.80
C ALA A 82 16.14 -5.77 1.00
N VAL A 83 15.13 -4.90 0.88
CA VAL A 83 15.29 -3.47 1.17
C VAL A 83 15.56 -3.22 2.65
N ALA A 84 14.82 -3.88 3.55
CA ALA A 84 15.03 -3.77 4.99
C ALA A 84 16.44 -4.24 5.40
N GLU A 85 16.93 -5.35 4.83
CA GLU A 85 18.32 -5.80 5.02
C GLU A 85 19.33 -4.77 4.54
N ALA A 86 19.11 -4.15 3.37
CA ALA A 86 20.01 -3.12 2.83
C ALA A 86 20.02 -1.83 3.66
N ILE A 87 18.95 -1.52 4.38
CA ILE A 87 18.91 -0.40 5.35
C ILE A 87 19.79 -0.71 6.56
N GLY A 88 19.94 -1.98 6.95
CA GLY A 88 20.94 -2.43 7.91
C GLY A 88 20.59 -2.23 9.39
N GLN A 89 19.32 -1.94 9.69
CA GLN A 89 18.76 -1.85 11.05
C GLN A 89 17.28 -2.23 11.03
N PRO A 90 16.68 -2.67 12.14
CA PRO A 90 15.25 -2.91 12.19
C PRO A 90 14.46 -1.64 11.83
N VAL A 91 13.50 -1.77 10.94
CA VAL A 91 12.66 -0.68 10.45
C VAL A 91 11.20 -0.88 10.88
N VAL A 92 10.42 0.19 10.89
CA VAL A 92 8.97 0.07 10.94
C VAL A 92 8.47 -0.34 9.56
N LEU A 93 7.62 -1.34 9.49
CA LEU A 93 7.01 -1.76 8.23
C LEU A 93 5.57 -1.26 8.15
N ALA A 94 5.30 -0.38 7.20
CA ALA A 94 3.96 0.12 6.92
C ALA A 94 3.46 -0.39 5.57
N GLY A 95 2.21 -0.81 5.51
CA GLY A 95 1.59 -1.23 4.26
C GLY A 95 0.16 -0.74 4.13
N HIS A 96 -0.21 -0.25 2.94
CA HIS A 96 -1.59 0.15 2.63
C HIS A 96 -2.21 -0.80 1.62
N SER A 97 -3.48 -1.22 1.86
CA SER A 97 -4.21 -2.08 0.92
C SER A 97 -3.40 -3.34 0.61
N MET A 98 -3.08 -3.63 -0.67
CA MET A 98 -2.19 -4.74 -1.05
C MET A 98 -0.85 -4.70 -0.30
N GLY A 99 -0.27 -3.52 -0.08
CA GLY A 99 0.97 -3.37 0.68
C GLY A 99 0.89 -3.88 2.12
N ALA A 100 -0.29 -3.85 2.74
CA ALA A 100 -0.52 -4.42 4.06
C ALA A 100 -0.46 -5.95 4.04
N PHE A 101 -0.99 -6.59 3.00
CA PHE A 101 -0.87 -8.05 2.83
C PHE A 101 0.58 -8.47 2.56
N VAL A 102 1.32 -7.68 1.78
CA VAL A 102 2.77 -7.85 1.60
C VAL A 102 3.52 -7.72 2.93
N ALA A 103 3.14 -6.74 3.76
CA ALA A 103 3.75 -6.53 5.08
C ALA A 103 3.51 -7.71 6.03
N VAL A 104 2.33 -8.34 6.00
CA VAL A 104 2.05 -9.56 6.78
C VAL A 104 3.04 -10.66 6.41
N HIS A 105 3.18 -10.97 5.12
CA HIS A 105 4.13 -12.02 4.68
C HIS A 105 5.58 -11.67 5.02
N ALA A 106 6.02 -10.42 4.81
CA ALA A 106 7.39 -9.99 5.13
C ALA A 106 7.70 -10.11 6.62
N ALA A 107 6.77 -9.66 7.48
CA ALA A 107 6.91 -9.73 8.94
C ALA A 107 6.88 -11.18 9.48
N HIS A 108 6.12 -12.06 8.84
CA HIS A 108 6.13 -13.50 9.15
C HIS A 108 7.45 -14.15 8.75
N ASP A 109 7.90 -13.92 7.52
CA ASP A 109 9.08 -14.58 6.95
C ASP A 109 10.39 -14.07 7.61
N ARG A 110 10.48 -12.77 7.93
CA ARG A 110 11.69 -12.13 8.48
C ARG A 110 11.36 -11.11 9.60
N PRO A 111 10.82 -11.58 10.74
CA PRO A 111 10.45 -10.68 11.85
C PRO A 111 11.67 -9.94 12.44
N ASP A 112 12.87 -10.46 12.27
CA ASP A 112 14.13 -9.86 12.72
C ASP A 112 14.45 -8.51 12.03
N LEU A 113 13.88 -8.23 10.88
CA LEU A 113 14.09 -6.99 10.11
C LEU A 113 13.20 -5.83 10.55
N PHE A 114 12.18 -6.10 11.35
CA PHE A 114 11.16 -5.11 11.67
C PHE A 114 11.03 -4.88 13.18
N SER A 115 10.78 -3.63 13.58
CA SER A 115 10.49 -3.29 14.98
C SER A 115 9.01 -3.46 15.32
N HIS A 116 8.13 -3.08 14.41
CA HIS A 116 6.68 -3.29 14.46
C HIS A 116 6.07 -3.09 13.07
N VAL A 117 4.77 -3.40 12.92
CA VAL A 117 4.06 -3.39 11.65
C VAL A 117 2.81 -2.52 11.76
N VAL A 118 2.59 -1.65 10.76
CA VAL A 118 1.37 -0.82 10.64
C VAL A 118 0.63 -1.22 9.36
N LEU A 119 -0.52 -1.85 9.51
CA LEU A 119 -1.39 -2.29 8.43
C LEU A 119 -2.50 -1.26 8.22
N VAL A 120 -2.47 -0.59 7.07
CA VAL A 120 -3.42 0.48 6.75
C VAL A 120 -4.44 -0.04 5.75
N ASP A 121 -5.66 -0.22 6.21
CA ASP A 121 -6.85 -0.66 5.46
C ASP A 121 -6.56 -1.87 4.52
N GLY A 122 -5.90 -2.89 5.10
CA GLY A 122 -5.49 -4.11 4.42
C GLY A 122 -4.83 -5.11 5.38
N GLY A 123 -4.28 -6.22 4.85
CA GLY A 123 -3.59 -7.25 5.64
C GLY A 123 -4.52 -8.21 6.39
N VAL A 124 -5.83 -8.07 6.22
CA VAL A 124 -6.87 -8.92 6.79
C VAL A 124 -7.63 -9.61 5.66
N ALA A 125 -7.89 -10.91 5.80
CA ALA A 125 -8.51 -11.71 4.75
C ALA A 125 -9.79 -11.10 4.19
N LEU A 126 -9.81 -10.86 2.88
CA LEU A 126 -11.00 -10.39 2.19
C LEU A 126 -11.96 -11.55 1.89
N PRO A 127 -13.28 -11.28 1.78
CA PRO A 127 -14.24 -12.28 1.39
C PRO A 127 -13.91 -12.86 0.01
N PHE A 128 -13.71 -14.16 -0.07
CA PHE A 128 -13.52 -14.86 -1.32
C PHE A 128 -14.41 -16.12 -1.32
N PRO A 129 -15.47 -16.18 -2.16
CA PRO A 129 -16.40 -17.29 -2.17
C PRO A 129 -15.73 -18.60 -2.60
N ASP A 130 -16.08 -19.70 -1.95
CA ASP A 130 -15.57 -21.02 -2.32
C ASP A 130 -15.92 -21.35 -3.78
N GLY A 131 -14.90 -21.75 -4.55
CA GLY A 131 -15.06 -22.12 -5.96
C GLY A 131 -15.26 -20.94 -6.92
N ALA A 132 -15.17 -19.69 -6.45
CA ALA A 132 -15.19 -18.52 -7.33
C ALA A 132 -13.93 -18.46 -8.19
N ASP A 133 -14.06 -17.95 -9.43
CA ASP A 133 -12.94 -17.62 -10.27
C ASP A 133 -12.31 -16.31 -9.78
N PRO A 134 -11.02 -16.30 -9.41
CA PRO A 134 -10.34 -15.07 -8.96
C PRO A 134 -10.39 -13.92 -9.98
N ASP A 135 -10.33 -14.22 -11.27
CA ASP A 135 -10.40 -13.19 -12.31
C ASP A 135 -11.77 -12.54 -12.37
N GLU A 136 -12.84 -13.32 -12.24
CA GLU A 136 -14.20 -12.76 -12.18
C GLU A 136 -14.42 -11.89 -10.94
N VAL A 137 -13.83 -12.27 -9.80
CA VAL A 137 -13.88 -11.45 -8.58
C VAL A 137 -13.10 -10.17 -8.76
N LEU A 138 -11.90 -10.23 -9.34
CA LEU A 138 -11.07 -9.05 -9.65
C LEU A 138 -11.78 -8.08 -10.60
N ASP A 139 -12.35 -8.58 -11.68
CA ASP A 139 -13.05 -7.73 -12.66
C ASP A 139 -14.28 -7.03 -12.04
N ARG A 140 -14.92 -7.63 -11.05
CA ARG A 140 -16.02 -7.00 -10.30
C ARG A 140 -15.55 -5.95 -9.30
N THR A 141 -14.41 -6.18 -8.64
CA THR A 141 -13.92 -5.33 -7.55
C THR A 141 -12.97 -4.23 -8.03
N LEU A 142 -12.09 -4.55 -8.99
CA LEU A 142 -11.06 -3.66 -9.52
C LEU A 142 -11.23 -3.33 -11.01
N GLY A 143 -12.32 -3.78 -11.65
CA GLY A 143 -12.56 -3.59 -13.08
C GLY A 143 -12.27 -2.18 -13.59
N PRO A 144 -12.85 -1.12 -13.01
CA PRO A 144 -12.56 0.25 -13.42
C PRO A 144 -11.08 0.65 -13.30
N ALA A 145 -10.38 0.17 -12.27
CA ALA A 145 -8.95 0.42 -12.09
C ALA A 145 -8.12 -0.34 -13.13
N ILE A 146 -8.48 -1.61 -13.41
CA ILE A 146 -7.83 -2.43 -14.45
C ILE A 146 -8.05 -1.83 -15.84
N ASP A 147 -9.28 -1.41 -16.16
CA ASP A 147 -9.61 -0.72 -17.43
C ASP A 147 -8.77 0.54 -17.62
N ARG A 148 -8.53 1.31 -16.55
CA ARG A 148 -7.66 2.48 -16.56
C ARG A 148 -6.24 2.13 -17.01
N LEU A 149 -5.69 0.99 -16.55
CA LEU A 149 -4.32 0.55 -16.87
C LEU A 149 -4.12 0.23 -18.36
N GLY A 150 -5.16 -0.25 -19.02
CA GLY A 150 -5.14 -0.59 -20.45
C GLY A 150 -5.20 0.63 -21.39
N ARG A 151 -5.52 1.85 -20.89
CA ARG A 151 -5.80 3.03 -21.70
C ARG A 151 -4.56 3.90 -21.94
N THR A 152 -4.58 4.63 -23.06
CA THR A 152 -3.70 5.76 -23.34
C THR A 152 -4.53 7.04 -23.26
N TYR A 153 -4.02 8.05 -22.57
CA TYR A 153 -4.66 9.34 -22.34
C TYR A 153 -3.96 10.42 -23.17
N PRO A 154 -4.71 11.39 -23.73
CA PRO A 154 -4.11 12.44 -24.55
C PRO A 154 -3.06 13.28 -23.82
N SER A 155 -3.22 13.47 -22.50
CA SER A 155 -2.32 14.27 -21.67
C SER A 155 -2.31 13.79 -20.23
N VAL A 156 -1.32 14.26 -19.45
CA VAL A 156 -1.25 14.06 -17.99
C VAL A 156 -2.52 14.59 -17.32
N ASP A 157 -3.00 15.77 -17.71
CA ASP A 157 -4.20 16.38 -17.10
C ASP A 157 -5.45 15.52 -17.34
N THR A 158 -5.61 14.97 -18.55
CA THR A 158 -6.72 14.03 -18.85
C THR A 158 -6.65 12.77 -17.97
N TYR A 159 -5.43 12.29 -17.68
CA TYR A 159 -5.24 11.16 -16.77
C TYR A 159 -5.58 11.53 -15.31
N VAL A 160 -5.12 12.69 -14.85
CA VAL A 160 -5.40 13.23 -13.51
C VAL A 160 -6.91 13.40 -13.29
N ASP A 161 -7.65 13.84 -14.32
CA ASP A 161 -9.11 14.02 -14.25
C ASP A 161 -9.86 12.72 -13.93
N VAL A 162 -9.31 11.55 -14.25
CA VAL A 162 -9.89 10.26 -13.85
C VAL A 162 -9.94 10.11 -12.32
N PHE A 163 -8.87 10.52 -11.65
CA PHE A 163 -8.79 10.50 -10.18
C PHE A 163 -9.61 11.64 -9.57
N ARG A 164 -9.56 12.83 -10.16
CA ARG A 164 -10.33 14.00 -9.69
C ARG A 164 -11.85 13.77 -9.73
N GLN A 165 -12.30 12.89 -10.63
CA GLN A 165 -13.71 12.50 -10.75
C GLN A 165 -14.06 11.23 -9.96
N HIS A 166 -13.07 10.58 -9.32
CA HIS A 166 -13.32 9.38 -8.56
C HIS A 166 -14.17 9.69 -7.32
N PRO A 167 -15.31 9.00 -7.07
CA PRO A 167 -16.27 9.38 -6.03
C PRO A 167 -15.67 9.42 -4.63
N ALA A 168 -14.70 8.56 -4.33
CA ALA A 168 -14.03 8.52 -3.04
C ALA A 168 -12.93 9.59 -2.86
N MET A 169 -12.43 10.22 -3.94
CA MET A 169 -11.34 11.21 -3.89
C MET A 169 -11.84 12.63 -4.19
N ALA A 170 -12.83 12.75 -5.06
CA ALA A 170 -13.35 14.04 -5.53
C ALA A 170 -13.75 15.03 -4.40
N PRO A 171 -14.38 14.59 -3.30
CA PRO A 171 -14.81 15.51 -2.24
C PRO A 171 -13.65 16.21 -1.50
N THR A 172 -12.47 15.59 -1.48
CA THR A 172 -11.30 16.06 -0.71
C THR A 172 -10.08 16.28 -1.60
N TRP A 173 -10.29 16.38 -2.93
CA TRP A 173 -9.20 16.54 -3.90
C TRP A 173 -8.31 17.74 -3.60
N ASP A 174 -7.00 17.51 -3.52
CA ASP A 174 -5.99 18.52 -3.23
C ASP A 174 -4.72 18.36 -4.09
N GLU A 175 -3.73 19.20 -3.86
CA GLU A 175 -2.46 19.19 -4.58
C GLU A 175 -1.64 17.89 -4.32
N THR A 176 -1.80 17.26 -3.16
CA THR A 176 -1.09 16.01 -2.82
C THR A 176 -1.66 14.85 -3.64
N MET A 177 -2.98 14.78 -3.74
CA MET A 177 -3.68 13.80 -4.60
C MET A 177 -3.36 14.05 -6.08
N GLU A 178 -3.21 15.31 -6.49
CA GLU A 178 -2.79 15.64 -7.86
C GLU A 178 -1.37 15.18 -8.14
N ALA A 179 -0.43 15.43 -7.22
CA ALA A 179 0.95 14.97 -7.35
C ALA A 179 1.04 13.43 -7.40
N TYR A 180 0.24 12.74 -6.59
CA TYR A 180 0.09 11.28 -6.63
C TYR A 180 -0.35 10.78 -8.01
N ALA A 181 -1.42 11.35 -8.57
CA ALA A 181 -1.93 10.94 -9.87
C ALA A 181 -0.92 11.25 -11.01
N ARG A 182 -0.26 12.42 -10.98
CA ARG A 182 0.75 12.81 -11.96
C ARG A 182 1.97 11.89 -11.96
N TYR A 183 2.39 11.42 -10.79
CA TYR A 183 3.54 10.52 -10.67
C TYR A 183 3.32 9.16 -11.35
N ASP A 184 2.08 8.66 -11.38
CA ASP A 184 1.72 7.39 -12.05
C ASP A 184 1.73 7.47 -13.58
N THR A 185 2.14 8.59 -14.19
CA THR A 185 2.13 8.75 -15.64
C THR A 185 3.45 8.37 -16.31
N LEU A 186 3.37 7.67 -17.44
CA LEU A 186 4.45 7.33 -18.35
C LEU A 186 4.16 7.92 -19.73
N GLU A 187 5.06 8.74 -20.24
CA GLU A 187 4.96 9.29 -21.59
C GLU A 187 5.11 8.21 -22.65
N THR A 188 4.31 8.31 -23.70
CA THR A 188 4.31 7.41 -24.88
C THR A 188 4.13 8.22 -26.17
N ALA A 189 4.34 7.60 -27.32
CA ALA A 189 4.15 8.28 -28.61
C ALA A 189 2.72 8.80 -28.85
N GLY A 190 1.72 8.25 -28.15
CA GLY A 190 0.29 8.64 -28.30
C GLY A 190 -0.28 9.43 -27.13
N GLY A 191 0.53 9.90 -26.19
CA GLY A 191 0.10 10.58 -24.96
C GLY A 191 0.73 9.95 -23.72
N VAL A 192 -0.07 9.73 -22.65
CA VAL A 192 0.43 9.15 -21.41
C VAL A 192 -0.34 7.87 -21.05
N ARG A 193 0.33 6.96 -20.34
CA ARG A 193 -0.25 5.74 -19.79
C ARG A 193 0.08 5.63 -18.29
N PRO A 194 -0.70 4.86 -17.53
CA PRO A 194 -0.32 4.48 -16.17
C PRO A 194 1.02 3.75 -16.13
N ARG A 195 1.80 3.98 -15.07
CA ARG A 195 3.03 3.21 -14.83
C ARG A 195 2.75 1.80 -14.35
N ALA A 196 1.67 1.59 -13.59
CA ALA A 196 1.30 0.25 -13.17
C ALA A 196 1.02 -0.67 -14.37
N ARG A 197 1.53 -1.91 -14.31
CA ARG A 197 1.35 -2.93 -15.33
C ARG A 197 0.11 -3.77 -15.02
N GLU A 198 -0.73 -3.98 -16.00
CA GLU A 198 -1.95 -4.77 -15.87
C GLU A 198 -1.65 -6.23 -15.50
N ASP A 199 -0.66 -6.85 -16.14
CA ASP A 199 -0.26 -8.24 -15.88
C ASP A 199 0.22 -8.44 -14.43
N ALA A 200 0.97 -7.48 -13.87
CA ALA A 200 1.38 -7.48 -12.48
C ALA A 200 0.16 -7.32 -11.54
N VAL A 201 -0.72 -6.36 -11.82
CA VAL A 201 -1.92 -6.10 -11.02
C VAL A 201 -2.84 -7.32 -10.99
N ARG A 202 -3.05 -7.99 -12.12
CA ARG A 202 -3.88 -9.21 -12.17
C ARG A 202 -3.25 -10.37 -11.41
N ALA A 203 -1.94 -10.59 -11.55
CA ALA A 203 -1.23 -11.66 -10.85
C ALA A 203 -1.29 -11.45 -9.32
N ASP A 204 -1.00 -10.23 -8.86
CA ASP A 204 -1.01 -9.89 -7.43
C ASP A 204 -2.43 -9.92 -6.84
N GLY A 205 -3.42 -9.49 -7.60
CA GLY A 205 -4.82 -9.52 -7.16
C GLY A 205 -5.35 -10.93 -7.00
N ARG A 206 -5.00 -11.86 -7.90
CA ARG A 206 -5.34 -13.28 -7.75
C ARG A 206 -4.69 -13.86 -6.50
N ASP A 207 -3.40 -13.62 -6.32
CA ASP A 207 -2.65 -14.11 -5.17
C ASP A 207 -3.25 -13.58 -3.86
N LEU A 208 -3.58 -12.29 -3.78
CA LEU A 208 -4.24 -11.66 -2.64
C LEU A 208 -5.55 -12.35 -2.25
N LEU A 209 -6.38 -12.69 -3.24
CA LEU A 209 -7.67 -13.33 -3.01
C LEU A 209 -7.53 -14.78 -2.55
N VAL A 210 -6.62 -15.56 -3.15
CA VAL A 210 -6.48 -16.99 -2.84
C VAL A 210 -5.71 -17.24 -1.55
N SER A 211 -4.82 -16.35 -1.16
CA SER A 211 -4.00 -16.45 0.05
C SER A 211 -4.73 -16.06 1.34
N GLY A 212 -6.03 -15.78 1.27
CA GLY A 212 -6.81 -15.29 2.42
C GLY A 212 -6.70 -16.11 3.71
N ARG A 213 -6.41 -17.43 3.61
CA ARG A 213 -6.26 -18.32 4.75
C ARG A 213 -4.90 -18.21 5.47
N GLU A 214 -3.93 -17.50 4.87
CA GLU A 214 -2.58 -17.37 5.40
C GLU A 214 -2.44 -16.18 6.35
N TYR A 215 -3.18 -15.09 6.12
CA TYR A 215 -2.94 -13.80 6.78
C TYR A 215 -3.15 -13.84 8.29
N GLU A 216 -4.28 -14.37 8.78
CA GLU A 216 -4.54 -14.43 10.23
C GLU A 216 -3.49 -15.30 10.97
N PRO A 217 -3.17 -16.55 10.54
CA PRO A 217 -2.11 -17.33 11.15
C PRO A 217 -0.74 -16.63 11.14
N GLU A 218 -0.39 -15.93 10.07
CA GLU A 218 0.88 -15.23 9.95
C GLU A 218 0.96 -14.02 10.90
N VAL A 219 -0.08 -13.19 10.97
CA VAL A 219 -0.18 -12.08 11.94
C VAL A 219 -0.06 -12.61 13.37
N ARG A 220 -0.79 -13.68 13.72
CA ARG A 220 -0.72 -14.29 15.06
C ARG A 220 0.66 -14.84 15.41
N SER A 221 1.44 -15.29 14.41
CA SER A 221 2.74 -15.93 14.63
C SER A 221 3.91 -14.97 14.72
N THR A 222 3.79 -13.75 14.14
CA THR A 222 4.91 -12.81 14.02
C THR A 222 5.44 -12.31 15.36
N ARG A 223 4.60 -12.20 16.40
CA ARG A 223 4.92 -11.65 17.74
C ARG A 223 5.48 -10.21 17.74
N LEU A 224 5.57 -9.58 16.58
CA LEU A 224 5.84 -8.15 16.50
C LEU A 224 4.60 -7.38 16.94
N PRO A 225 4.73 -6.20 17.52
CA PRO A 225 3.59 -5.29 17.64
C PRO A 225 3.00 -5.01 16.25
N VAL A 226 1.69 -5.19 16.11
CA VAL A 226 0.94 -4.93 14.87
C VAL A 226 -0.18 -3.98 15.17
N GLN A 227 -0.27 -2.89 14.42
CA GLN A 227 -1.41 -1.99 14.48
C GLN A 227 -2.16 -2.03 13.16
N ILE A 228 -3.47 -2.30 13.21
CA ILE A 228 -4.37 -2.34 12.05
C ILE A 228 -5.25 -1.10 12.10
N LEU A 229 -5.08 -0.19 11.13
CA LEU A 229 -5.84 1.04 11.00
C LEU A 229 -6.81 0.91 9.84
N THR A 230 -8.12 0.97 10.11
CA THR A 230 -9.16 0.70 9.10
C THR A 230 -9.94 1.95 8.74
N ALA A 231 -10.47 2.00 7.52
CA ALA A 231 -11.37 3.05 7.05
C ALA A 231 -12.84 2.58 7.14
N PRO A 232 -13.77 3.42 7.66
CA PRO A 232 -15.19 3.06 7.74
C PRO A 232 -15.92 3.13 6.39
N TYR A 233 -15.27 3.66 5.36
CA TYR A 233 -15.81 3.73 4.00
C TYR A 233 -14.90 3.03 3.00
N GLY A 234 -15.51 2.37 2.01
CA GLY A 234 -14.81 1.57 1.00
C GLY A 234 -14.19 2.36 -0.13
N MET A 235 -13.82 1.64 -1.21
CA MET A 235 -13.08 2.19 -2.35
C MET A 235 -13.87 3.21 -3.18
N PHE A 236 -15.20 3.22 -3.12
CA PHE A 236 -16.05 4.21 -3.80
C PHE A 236 -16.73 5.18 -2.83
N GLY A 237 -16.33 5.15 -1.54
CA GLY A 237 -16.91 5.98 -0.48
C GLY A 237 -18.18 5.39 0.13
N GLU A 238 -18.52 4.13 -0.16
CA GLU A 238 -19.66 3.41 0.40
C GLU A 238 -19.40 3.06 1.88
N PRO A 239 -20.44 3.08 2.74
CA PRO A 239 -20.33 2.66 4.13
C PRO A 239 -20.00 1.17 4.27
N GLY A 240 -19.29 0.81 5.34
CA GLY A 240 -18.96 -0.57 5.71
C GLY A 240 -17.48 -0.90 5.58
N GLY A 241 -16.69 0.00 4.95
CA GLY A 241 -15.25 -0.20 4.78
C GLY A 241 -14.89 -1.34 3.82
N LEU A 242 -13.59 -1.56 3.66
CA LEU A 242 -13.04 -2.66 2.86
C LEU A 242 -12.92 -3.95 3.69
N LEU A 243 -12.53 -3.82 4.96
CA LEU A 243 -12.21 -4.95 5.83
C LEU A 243 -13.45 -5.43 6.59
N PRO A 244 -13.81 -6.73 6.54
CA PRO A 244 -14.97 -7.26 7.24
C PRO A 244 -14.81 -7.20 8.77
N VAL A 245 -15.83 -6.75 9.48
CA VAL A 245 -15.82 -6.59 10.93
C VAL A 245 -15.57 -7.92 11.66
N ASP A 246 -16.15 -9.02 11.18
CA ASP A 246 -15.94 -10.36 11.73
C ASP A 246 -14.50 -10.85 11.57
N ARG A 247 -13.81 -10.42 10.53
CA ARG A 247 -12.39 -10.72 10.32
C ARG A 247 -11.48 -9.88 11.21
N LEU A 248 -11.84 -8.63 11.46
CA LEU A 248 -11.13 -7.77 12.40
C LEU A 248 -11.28 -8.28 13.84
N ALA A 249 -12.50 -8.69 14.24
CA ALA A 249 -12.76 -9.28 15.54
C ALA A 249 -11.96 -10.57 15.82
N ALA A 250 -11.45 -11.23 14.79
CA ALA A 250 -10.55 -12.37 14.96
C ALA A 250 -9.22 -12.02 15.64
N TYR A 251 -8.89 -10.75 15.77
CA TYR A 251 -7.67 -10.27 16.43
C TYR A 251 -7.89 -9.79 17.88
N ASP A 252 -9.13 -9.73 18.38
CA ASP A 252 -9.45 -9.22 19.73
C ASP A 252 -8.76 -10.00 20.88
N ASP A 253 -8.36 -11.26 20.62
CA ASP A 253 -7.67 -12.13 21.57
C ASP A 253 -6.13 -12.17 21.36
N VAL A 254 -5.57 -11.30 20.51
CA VAL A 254 -4.15 -11.31 20.15
C VAL A 254 -3.42 -10.12 20.78
N ASP A 255 -2.75 -10.35 21.91
CA ASP A 255 -2.15 -9.31 22.77
C ASP A 255 -1.20 -8.33 22.05
N HIS A 256 -0.58 -8.72 20.92
CA HIS A 256 0.34 -7.87 20.16
C HIS A 256 -0.31 -7.21 18.94
N VAL A 257 -1.63 -7.33 18.78
CA VAL A 257 -2.37 -6.71 17.68
C VAL A 257 -3.37 -5.71 18.24
N GLU A 258 -3.32 -4.48 17.75
CA GLU A 258 -4.29 -3.44 18.01
C GLU A 258 -5.07 -3.11 16.75
N VAL A 259 -6.39 -2.97 16.87
CA VAL A 259 -7.28 -2.62 15.74
C VAL A 259 -7.96 -1.29 16.06
N GLU A 260 -7.82 -0.32 15.16
CA GLU A 260 -8.43 1.00 15.29
C GLU A 260 -9.13 1.41 14.00
N THR A 261 -10.32 2.01 14.11
CA THR A 261 -11.01 2.60 12.97
C THR A 261 -10.77 4.11 12.94
N VAL A 262 -10.15 4.58 11.84
CA VAL A 262 -9.91 6.01 11.61
C VAL A 262 -11.20 6.67 11.11
N PRO A 263 -11.82 7.59 11.88
CA PRO A 263 -13.14 8.09 11.52
C PRO A 263 -13.13 9.01 10.30
N GLY A 264 -14.21 9.00 9.51
CA GLY A 264 -14.46 9.98 8.45
C GLY A 264 -13.62 9.84 7.19
N VAL A 265 -12.86 8.76 7.04
CA VAL A 265 -12.05 8.47 5.85
C VAL A 265 -12.53 7.24 5.10
N ASN A 266 -12.14 7.12 3.83
CA ASN A 266 -12.34 5.95 3.01
C ASN A 266 -10.99 5.30 2.66
N HIS A 267 -11.03 4.21 1.91
CA HIS A 267 -9.86 3.43 1.50
C HIS A 267 -8.70 4.26 0.94
N TYR A 268 -8.97 5.37 0.26
CA TYR A 268 -7.94 6.25 -0.29
C TYR A 268 -7.60 7.40 0.65
N THR A 269 -8.61 8.09 1.18
CA THR A 269 -8.41 9.31 1.95
C THR A 269 -7.76 9.08 3.32
N ILE A 270 -7.69 7.84 3.79
CA ILE A 270 -6.91 7.45 4.97
C ILE A 270 -5.43 7.84 4.85
N LEU A 271 -4.88 7.91 3.62
CA LEU A 271 -3.49 8.33 3.35
C LEU A 271 -3.34 9.84 3.09
N PHE A 272 -4.45 10.60 3.01
CA PHE A 272 -4.41 12.00 2.58
C PHE A 272 -5.07 12.96 3.58
N ALA A 273 -6.09 12.52 4.33
CA ALA A 273 -6.80 13.38 5.27
C ALA A 273 -5.89 13.75 6.47
N PRO A 274 -5.74 15.05 6.83
CA PRO A 274 -4.74 15.48 7.84
C PRO A 274 -4.84 14.78 9.19
N HIS A 275 -6.06 14.54 9.71
CA HIS A 275 -6.23 13.82 10.96
C HIS A 275 -5.82 12.35 10.85
N ALA A 276 -6.04 11.71 9.69
CA ALA A 276 -5.66 10.33 9.48
C ALA A 276 -4.15 10.19 9.28
N THR A 277 -3.52 11.09 8.52
CA THR A 277 -2.05 11.06 8.33
C THR A 277 -1.30 11.25 9.64
N ALA A 278 -1.80 12.10 10.55
CA ALA A 278 -1.24 12.26 11.89
C ALA A 278 -1.38 10.99 12.75
N LEU A 279 -2.54 10.31 12.71
CA LEU A 279 -2.73 9.02 13.39
C LEU A 279 -1.81 7.94 12.82
N LEU A 280 -1.69 7.84 11.50
CA LEU A 280 -0.80 6.89 10.85
C LEU A 280 0.67 7.14 11.23
N ALA A 281 1.10 8.40 11.26
CA ALA A 281 2.46 8.75 11.66
C ALA A 281 2.69 8.41 13.15
N ALA A 282 1.75 8.71 14.05
CA ALA A 282 1.82 8.35 15.47
C ALA A 282 1.97 6.82 15.65
N ALA A 283 1.18 6.04 14.93
CA ALA A 283 1.28 4.58 14.91
C ALA A 283 2.67 4.10 14.44
N MET A 284 3.23 4.76 13.40
CA MET A 284 4.56 4.40 12.86
C MET A 284 5.71 4.77 13.80
N VAL A 285 5.57 5.79 14.64
CA VAL A 285 6.62 6.13 15.62
C VAL A 285 6.46 5.40 16.94
N GLY A 286 5.39 4.64 17.13
CA GLY A 286 5.10 3.89 18.34
C GLY A 286 4.59 4.78 19.49
N GLU A 287 3.99 5.91 19.18
CA GLU A 287 3.28 6.75 20.14
C GLU A 287 1.81 6.32 20.18
N ALA A 288 1.28 6.05 21.39
CA ALA A 288 -0.15 5.82 21.56
C ALA A 288 -0.91 7.11 21.21
N ALA A 289 -1.94 6.99 20.37
CA ALA A 289 -2.79 8.10 19.94
C ALA A 289 -3.67 8.64 21.09
#